data_dd09bed4296bdff48d6788ca7302271c
#
_entry.id   dd09bed4296bdff48d6788ca7302271c
#
_cell.length_a   1.000
_cell.length_b   1.000
_cell.length_c   1.000
_cell.angle_alpha   90.00
_cell.angle_beta   90.00
_cell.angle_gamma   90.00
#
_symmetry.space_group_name_H-M   'P 1'
#
loop_
_entity.id
_entity.type
_entity.pdbx_description
1 polymer ?
#
loop_
_entity_poly.entity_id
_entity_poly.type
_entity_poly.pdbx_seq_one_letter_code
_entity_poly.pdbx_strand_id
1 'polypeptide(L)'
;MRTIVFNGRSVRPSKVLCVGKNYVDHIEEMNSVPSDLMTLFMKPNASITDELLSFRGEPVHFEGEICLLIEHNRVAGIGFGLDLTKRATQAALKAAGLPWERSKAFEGAALFSPFVVAPASLENIVLELSIDGALRQRGGTQHMLYPPSVILKEVQTFLPLEDGDIIMTGTPAGVGPIEKGATFTGRILDGERELVSAQWIAY
;
A
#
# COMPACT_ATOMS: atom_id res chain seq x y z
N MET A 1 -13.04 -11.94 -10.31
CA MET A 1 -12.65 -10.73 -9.58
C MET A 1 -12.20 -11.12 -8.19
N ARG A 2 -11.12 -10.57 -7.72
CA ARG A 2 -10.54 -10.81 -6.39
C ARG A 2 -11.33 -10.07 -5.31
N THR A 3 -11.35 -10.63 -4.11
CA THR A 3 -12.02 -10.05 -2.94
C THR A 3 -11.02 -9.85 -1.80
N ILE A 4 -11.35 -8.95 -0.88
CA ILE A 4 -10.66 -8.78 0.40
C ILE A 4 -11.65 -9.02 1.54
N VAL A 5 -11.15 -9.14 2.76
CA VAL A 5 -11.99 -9.28 3.95
C VAL A 5 -12.10 -7.95 4.68
N PHE A 6 -13.31 -7.47 4.93
CA PHE A 6 -13.57 -6.32 5.78
C PHE A 6 -14.56 -6.66 6.88
N ASN A 7 -14.14 -6.55 8.12
CA ASN A 7 -14.95 -6.86 9.31
C ASN A 7 -15.71 -8.20 9.17
N GLY A 8 -14.99 -9.25 8.73
CA GLY A 8 -15.51 -10.61 8.55
C GLY A 8 -16.35 -10.85 7.27
N ARG A 9 -16.61 -9.84 6.47
CA ARG A 9 -17.34 -9.98 5.19
C ARG A 9 -16.41 -9.87 4.00
N SER A 10 -16.73 -10.57 2.92
CA SER A 10 -16.02 -10.46 1.63
C SER A 10 -16.47 -9.20 0.90
N VAL A 11 -15.50 -8.37 0.50
CA VAL A 11 -15.71 -7.14 -0.26
C VAL A 11 -14.91 -7.22 -1.55
N ARG A 12 -15.45 -6.65 -2.62
CA ARG A 12 -14.82 -6.66 -3.95
C ARG A 12 -14.44 -5.24 -4.36
N PRO A 13 -13.17 -4.85 -4.23
CA PRO A 13 -12.71 -3.55 -4.73
C PRO A 13 -12.88 -3.48 -6.25
N SER A 14 -13.34 -2.33 -6.76
CA SER A 14 -13.28 -2.09 -8.22
C SER A 14 -11.85 -1.77 -8.64
N LYS A 15 -11.14 -1.03 -7.80
CA LYS A 15 -9.78 -0.56 -8.00
C LYS A 15 -9.04 -0.34 -6.68
N VAL A 16 -7.73 -0.24 -6.78
CA VAL A 16 -6.83 0.23 -5.71
C VAL A 16 -6.15 1.48 -6.21
N LEU A 17 -6.38 2.61 -5.55
CA LEU A 17 -5.64 3.84 -5.79
C LEU A 17 -4.41 3.86 -4.89
N CYS A 18 -3.27 4.27 -5.42
CA CYS A 18 -2.00 4.30 -4.69
C CYS A 18 -1.39 5.70 -4.72
N VAL A 19 -0.83 6.10 -3.57
CA VAL A 19 -0.10 7.36 -3.41
C VAL A 19 1.39 7.07 -3.36
N GLY A 20 2.12 7.55 -4.34
CA GLY A 20 3.59 7.47 -4.34
C GLY A 20 4.22 8.68 -3.66
N LYS A 21 5.44 8.50 -3.13
CA LYS A 21 6.26 9.58 -2.57
C LYS A 21 5.59 10.35 -1.41
N ASN A 22 4.96 9.63 -0.49
CA ASN A 22 4.22 10.25 0.62
C ASN A 22 5.00 10.32 1.95
N TYR A 23 6.24 9.84 1.99
CA TYR A 23 7.13 9.94 3.16
C TYR A 23 8.48 10.52 2.72
N VAL A 24 8.96 11.52 3.46
CA VAL A 24 10.23 12.21 3.14
C VAL A 24 11.41 11.24 3.13
N ASP A 25 11.54 10.42 4.17
CA ASP A 25 12.64 9.46 4.31
C ASP A 25 12.67 8.45 3.13
N HIS A 26 11.50 8.05 2.63
CA HIS A 26 11.42 7.17 1.45
C HIS A 26 11.81 7.91 0.16
N ILE A 27 11.46 9.18 0.01
CA ILE A 27 11.87 10.00 -1.14
C ILE A 27 13.38 10.10 -1.18
N GLU A 28 14.03 10.31 -0.04
CA GLU A 28 15.49 10.37 0.11
C GLU A 28 16.13 9.01 -0.19
N GLU A 29 15.62 7.91 0.40
CA GLU A 29 16.08 6.53 0.15
C GLU A 29 16.10 6.20 -1.36
N MET A 30 15.08 6.66 -2.09
CA MET A 30 14.93 6.42 -3.53
C MET A 30 15.65 7.43 -4.42
N ASN A 31 16.39 8.40 -3.86
CA ASN A 31 16.99 9.52 -4.59
C ASN A 31 16.00 10.17 -5.58
N SER A 32 14.74 10.30 -5.13
CA SER A 32 13.66 10.85 -5.95
C SER A 32 13.48 12.34 -5.70
N VAL A 33 13.09 13.08 -6.73
CA VAL A 33 12.72 14.50 -6.58
C VAL A 33 11.30 14.57 -6.00
N PRO A 34 11.06 15.40 -4.98
CA PRO A 34 9.70 15.73 -4.54
C PRO A 34 8.87 16.25 -5.72
N SER A 35 7.59 15.98 -5.70
CA SER A 35 6.65 16.49 -6.71
C SER A 35 5.78 17.57 -6.09
N ASP A 36 5.51 18.64 -6.84
CA ASP A 36 4.55 19.67 -6.41
C ASP A 36 3.10 19.15 -6.38
N LEU A 37 2.84 18.05 -7.09
CA LEU A 37 1.55 17.38 -7.12
C LEU A 37 1.65 16.00 -6.47
N MET A 38 0.55 15.56 -5.85
CA MET A 38 0.43 14.20 -5.34
C MET A 38 0.64 13.19 -6.47
N THR A 39 1.60 12.30 -6.31
CA THR A 39 1.86 11.23 -7.27
C THR A 39 0.83 10.13 -7.08
N LEU A 40 -0.02 9.92 -8.07
CA LEU A 40 -1.09 8.93 -8.02
C LEU A 40 -0.93 7.90 -9.15
N PHE A 41 -1.25 6.64 -8.85
CA PHE A 41 -1.34 5.56 -9.83
C PHE A 41 -2.39 4.55 -9.37
N MET A 42 -2.78 3.63 -10.24
CA MET A 42 -3.82 2.66 -9.92
C MET A 42 -3.36 1.23 -10.13
N LYS A 43 -3.93 0.33 -9.31
CA LYS A 43 -3.90 -1.11 -9.54
C LYS A 43 -5.34 -1.57 -9.78
N PRO A 44 -5.61 -2.30 -10.87
CA PRO A 44 -6.93 -2.91 -11.09
C PRO A 44 -7.18 -4.02 -10.07
N ASN A 45 -8.42 -4.39 -9.87
CA ASN A 45 -8.78 -5.54 -9.02
C ASN A 45 -8.01 -6.83 -9.37
N ALA A 46 -7.68 -7.02 -10.65
CA ALA A 46 -6.89 -8.18 -11.12
C ALA A 46 -5.45 -8.22 -10.57
N SER A 47 -4.94 -7.11 -10.03
CA SER A 47 -3.62 -7.06 -9.39
C SER A 47 -3.61 -7.61 -7.96
N ILE A 48 -4.77 -7.82 -7.34
CA ILE A 48 -4.89 -8.32 -5.97
C ILE A 48 -4.55 -9.82 -5.93
N THR A 49 -3.84 -10.24 -4.91
CA THR A 49 -3.43 -11.63 -4.68
C THR A 49 -3.48 -11.99 -3.21
N ASP A 50 -3.53 -13.29 -2.92
CA ASP A 50 -3.36 -13.86 -1.57
C ASP A 50 -1.97 -14.47 -1.38
N GLU A 51 -1.13 -14.49 -2.44
CA GLU A 51 0.20 -15.07 -2.44
C GLU A 51 1.28 -13.98 -2.55
N LEU A 52 2.29 -14.05 -1.70
CA LEU A 52 3.47 -13.18 -1.77
C LEU A 52 4.52 -13.84 -2.66
N LEU A 53 4.69 -13.33 -3.87
CA LEU A 53 5.63 -13.88 -4.83
C LEU A 53 6.88 -13.01 -4.96
N SER A 54 8.06 -13.64 -4.78
CA SER A 54 9.36 -12.96 -4.85
C SER A 54 9.79 -12.62 -6.27
N PHE A 55 9.23 -13.30 -7.28
CA PHE A 55 9.63 -13.14 -8.68
C PHE A 55 8.42 -13.13 -9.64
N ARG A 56 8.39 -12.17 -10.54
CA ARG A 56 7.38 -12.02 -11.61
C ARG A 56 8.01 -11.53 -12.93
N GLY A 57 8.94 -12.35 -13.47
CA GLY A 57 9.75 -11.98 -14.62
C GLY A 57 10.98 -11.14 -14.25
N GLU A 58 10.98 -10.51 -13.09
CA GLU A 58 12.08 -9.84 -12.41
C GLU A 58 11.84 -9.93 -10.89
N PRO A 59 12.86 -9.67 -10.05
CA PRO A 59 12.69 -9.59 -8.60
C PRO A 59 11.62 -8.56 -8.23
N VAL A 60 10.68 -8.95 -7.36
CA VAL A 60 9.63 -8.06 -6.85
C VAL A 60 10.11 -7.42 -5.56
N HIS A 61 9.87 -6.12 -5.40
CA HIS A 61 10.15 -5.38 -4.18
C HIS A 61 8.86 -5.15 -3.38
N PHE A 62 9.00 -5.14 -2.06
CA PHE A 62 7.91 -4.82 -1.15
C PHE A 62 7.91 -3.34 -0.76
N GLU A 63 6.72 -2.79 -0.58
CA GLU A 63 6.43 -1.48 -0.03
C GLU A 63 5.24 -1.65 0.92
N GLY A 64 5.48 -1.66 2.24
CA GLY A 64 4.44 -1.79 3.27
C GLY A 64 3.68 -0.49 3.43
N GLU A 65 2.34 -0.55 3.44
CA GLU A 65 1.49 0.64 3.43
C GLU A 65 0.29 0.53 4.38
N ILE A 66 -0.12 1.66 4.94
CA ILE A 66 -1.44 1.83 5.52
C ILE A 66 -2.45 1.85 4.37
N CYS A 67 -3.47 1.00 4.45
CA CYS A 67 -4.50 0.90 3.43
C CYS A 67 -5.85 1.32 4.00
N LEU A 68 -6.58 2.16 3.26
CA LEU A 68 -7.89 2.67 3.63
C LEU A 68 -8.95 2.04 2.74
N LEU A 69 -10.00 1.48 3.32
CA LEU A 69 -11.16 0.97 2.59
C LEU A 69 -12.26 2.01 2.62
N ILE A 70 -12.86 2.25 1.46
CA ILE A 70 -13.86 3.29 1.27
C ILE A 70 -15.27 2.70 1.26
N GLU A 71 -16.19 3.32 1.98
CA GLU A 71 -17.65 3.12 1.87
C GLU A 71 -18.35 4.47 2.04
N HIS A 72 -19.36 4.72 1.24
CA HIS A 72 -20.15 5.96 1.28
C HIS A 72 -19.29 7.22 1.17
N ASN A 73 -18.29 7.17 0.28
CA ASN A 73 -17.30 8.23 0.06
C ASN A 73 -16.48 8.62 1.31
N ARG A 74 -16.35 7.73 2.29
CA ARG A 74 -15.58 7.94 3.53
C ARG A 74 -14.68 6.74 3.81
N VAL A 75 -13.65 6.95 4.63
CA VAL A 75 -12.85 5.87 5.15
C VAL A 75 -13.69 5.05 6.13
N ALA A 76 -14.02 3.82 5.78
CA ALA A 76 -14.77 2.88 6.59
C ALA A 76 -13.87 1.83 7.26
N GLY A 77 -12.80 1.43 6.58
CA GLY A 77 -11.89 0.40 7.07
C GLY A 77 -10.42 0.78 6.95
N ILE A 78 -9.60 0.10 7.74
CA ILE A 78 -8.16 0.22 7.72
C ILE A 78 -7.52 -1.17 7.72
N GLY A 79 -6.42 -1.32 6.99
CA GLY A 79 -5.65 -2.55 6.89
C GLY A 79 -4.19 -2.29 6.55
N PHE A 80 -3.39 -3.34 6.61
CA PHE A 80 -2.02 -3.34 6.11
C PHE A 80 -2.02 -3.87 4.67
N GLY A 81 -1.18 -3.29 3.80
CA GLY A 81 -0.99 -3.80 2.44
C GLY A 81 0.46 -3.77 2.00
N LEU A 82 0.75 -4.54 0.96
CA LEU A 82 2.02 -4.51 0.24
C LEU A 82 1.77 -4.01 -1.19
N ASP A 83 2.33 -2.84 -1.52
CA ASP A 83 2.43 -2.33 -2.89
C ASP A 83 3.64 -2.99 -3.55
N LEU A 84 3.38 -4.14 -4.19
CA LEU A 84 4.42 -4.93 -4.82
C LEU A 84 4.85 -4.29 -6.15
N THR A 85 6.17 -4.18 -6.32
CA THR A 85 6.78 -3.34 -7.34
C THR A 85 7.82 -4.10 -8.14
N LYS A 86 7.72 -4.07 -9.46
CA LYS A 86 8.80 -4.44 -10.38
C LYS A 86 9.76 -3.27 -10.48
N ARG A 87 10.81 -3.29 -9.64
CA ARG A 87 11.67 -2.11 -9.43
C ARG A 87 12.50 -1.73 -10.65
N ALA A 88 13.07 -2.71 -11.35
CA ALA A 88 13.86 -2.44 -12.55
C ALA A 88 12.97 -1.87 -13.68
N THR A 89 11.79 -2.47 -13.88
CA THR A 89 10.78 -1.95 -14.83
C THR A 89 10.36 -0.53 -14.45
N GLN A 90 10.10 -0.24 -13.16
CA GLN A 90 9.73 1.10 -12.72
C GLN A 90 10.82 2.14 -13.01
N ALA A 91 12.08 1.80 -12.75
CA ALA A 91 13.20 2.69 -13.03
C ALA A 91 13.29 3.03 -14.53
N ALA A 92 13.15 2.03 -15.40
CA ALA A 92 13.13 2.24 -16.85
C ALA A 92 11.97 3.11 -17.32
N LEU A 93 10.75 2.87 -16.79
CA LEU A 93 9.56 3.67 -17.13
C LEU A 93 9.72 5.13 -16.66
N LYS A 94 10.24 5.36 -15.45
CA LYS A 94 10.51 6.70 -14.93
C LYS A 94 11.53 7.45 -15.80
N ALA A 95 12.62 6.79 -16.20
CA ALA A 95 13.63 7.37 -17.07
C ALA A 95 13.09 7.74 -18.46
N ALA A 96 12.13 6.98 -18.96
CA ALA A 96 11.48 7.21 -20.25
C ALA A 96 10.25 8.15 -20.18
N GLY A 97 9.86 8.64 -18.99
CA GLY A 97 8.65 9.46 -18.80
C GLY A 97 7.35 8.71 -19.10
N LEU A 98 7.34 7.38 -18.93
CA LEU A 98 6.20 6.52 -19.24
C LEU A 98 5.36 6.23 -17.97
N PRO A 99 4.07 5.90 -18.13
CA PRO A 99 3.19 5.46 -17.05
C PRO A 99 3.73 4.22 -16.30
N TRP A 100 3.35 4.05 -15.03
CA TRP A 100 3.92 3.03 -14.13
C TRP A 100 3.19 1.68 -14.13
N GLU A 101 2.09 1.54 -14.84
CA GLU A 101 1.21 0.37 -14.80
C GLU A 101 1.96 -0.96 -14.98
N ARG A 102 2.94 -1.04 -15.89
CA ARG A 102 3.72 -2.26 -16.11
C ARG A 102 4.52 -2.70 -14.88
N SER A 103 4.88 -1.75 -14.02
CA SER A 103 5.64 -2.00 -12.79
C SER A 103 4.78 -2.10 -11.53
N LYS A 104 3.55 -1.59 -11.57
CA LYS A 104 2.67 -1.42 -10.41
C LYS A 104 1.31 -2.13 -10.54
N ALA A 105 0.85 -2.46 -11.75
CA ALA A 105 -0.47 -3.04 -12.00
C ALA A 105 -0.41 -4.47 -12.59
N PHE A 106 0.69 -5.18 -12.40
CA PHE A 106 0.81 -6.56 -12.83
C PHE A 106 -0.01 -7.52 -11.95
N GLU A 107 -0.25 -8.75 -12.42
CA GLU A 107 -0.93 -9.78 -11.64
C GLU A 107 -0.13 -10.11 -10.37
N GLY A 108 -0.77 -9.98 -9.20
CA GLY A 108 -0.14 -10.18 -7.89
C GLY A 108 0.61 -8.94 -7.37
N ALA A 109 0.28 -7.74 -7.85
CA ALA A 109 0.93 -6.50 -7.44
C ALA A 109 0.37 -5.88 -6.14
N ALA A 110 -0.69 -6.42 -5.55
CA ALA A 110 -1.28 -5.93 -4.30
C ALA A 110 -1.67 -7.08 -3.38
N LEU A 111 -1.25 -7.02 -2.13
CA LEU A 111 -1.54 -8.00 -1.09
C LEU A 111 -2.02 -7.27 0.16
N PHE A 112 -3.07 -7.79 0.82
CA PHE A 112 -3.71 -7.10 1.94
C PHE A 112 -3.92 -8.02 3.14
N SER A 113 -3.81 -7.46 4.35
CA SER A 113 -4.41 -8.04 5.55
C SER A 113 -5.94 -8.02 5.45
N PRO A 114 -6.67 -8.67 6.36
CA PRO A 114 -8.05 -8.27 6.62
C PRO A 114 -8.12 -6.78 6.96
N PHE A 115 -9.22 -6.13 6.58
CA PHE A 115 -9.54 -4.77 7.00
C PHE A 115 -10.45 -4.81 8.21
N VAL A 116 -10.19 -3.91 9.17
CA VAL A 116 -11.03 -3.68 10.34
C VAL A 116 -11.68 -2.31 10.25
N VAL A 117 -12.71 -2.06 11.06
CA VAL A 117 -13.36 -0.73 11.10
C VAL A 117 -12.32 0.32 11.46
N ALA A 118 -12.26 1.38 10.67
CA ALA A 118 -11.34 2.48 10.91
C ALA A 118 -11.66 3.18 12.25
N PRO A 119 -10.65 3.54 13.06
CA PRO A 119 -10.88 4.35 14.26
C PRO A 119 -11.39 5.75 13.88
N ALA A 120 -11.99 6.45 14.84
CA ALA A 120 -12.57 7.78 14.63
C ALA A 120 -11.52 8.83 14.21
N SER A 121 -10.27 8.68 14.64
CA SER A 121 -9.13 9.49 14.21
C SER A 121 -8.08 8.61 13.56
N LEU A 122 -7.50 9.09 12.48
CA LEU A 122 -6.38 8.43 11.77
C LEU A 122 -5.03 9.15 12.03
N GLU A 123 -4.95 10.02 13.01
CA GLU A 123 -3.75 10.84 13.25
C GLU A 123 -2.57 10.04 13.83
N ASN A 124 -2.85 8.99 14.63
CA ASN A 124 -1.84 8.21 15.34
C ASN A 124 -1.69 6.78 14.79
N ILE A 125 -2.09 6.58 13.55
CA ILE A 125 -1.96 5.26 12.92
C ILE A 125 -0.52 5.03 12.51
N VAL A 126 -0.01 3.84 12.87
CA VAL A 126 1.35 3.39 12.56
C VAL A 126 1.29 2.05 11.84
N LEU A 127 2.07 1.91 10.80
CA LEU A 127 2.39 0.61 10.20
C LEU A 127 3.72 0.10 10.73
N GLU A 128 3.82 -1.20 10.86
CA GLU A 128 5.07 -1.93 11.05
C GLU A 128 5.11 -3.12 10.09
N LEU A 129 6.26 -3.31 9.46
CA LEU A 129 6.59 -4.51 8.70
C LEU A 129 7.84 -5.14 9.27
N SER A 130 7.73 -6.39 9.69
CA SER A 130 8.86 -7.22 10.09
C SER A 130 9.08 -8.34 9.06
N ILE A 131 10.34 -8.66 8.80
CA ILE A 131 10.75 -9.78 7.95
C ILE A 131 11.62 -10.70 8.81
N ASP A 132 11.23 -11.99 8.90
CA ASP A 132 11.88 -13.01 9.74
C ASP A 132 12.05 -12.54 11.21
N GLY A 133 11.03 -11.79 11.71
CA GLY A 133 11.01 -11.24 13.07
C GLY A 133 11.79 -9.93 13.25
N ALA A 134 12.58 -9.49 12.27
CA ALA A 134 13.31 -8.22 12.33
C ALA A 134 12.45 -7.07 11.76
N LEU A 135 12.31 -5.97 12.52
CA LEU A 135 11.59 -4.77 12.06
C LEU A 135 12.31 -4.19 10.84
N ARG A 136 11.59 -4.01 9.75
CA ARG A 136 12.11 -3.53 8.47
C ARG A 136 11.59 -2.14 8.09
N GLN A 137 10.29 -1.93 8.27
CA GLN A 137 9.65 -0.63 8.00
C GLN A 137 8.80 -0.23 9.21
N ARG A 138 8.81 1.04 9.53
CA ARG A 138 7.89 1.66 10.48
C ARG A 138 7.59 3.09 10.03
N GLY A 139 6.30 3.42 9.93
CA GLY A 139 5.86 4.76 9.56
C GLY A 139 4.46 5.06 10.07
N GLY A 140 4.19 6.30 10.37
CA GLY A 140 2.91 6.76 10.87
C GLY A 140 2.27 7.82 9.97
N THR A 141 0.96 7.97 10.06
CA THR A 141 0.20 9.00 9.33
C THR A 141 0.69 10.42 9.60
N GLN A 142 1.26 10.67 10.77
CA GLN A 142 1.84 11.96 11.16
C GLN A 142 3.13 12.32 10.39
N HIS A 143 3.76 11.35 9.72
CA HIS A 143 4.96 11.56 8.91
C HIS A 143 4.66 11.63 7.40
N MET A 144 3.39 11.51 7.04
CA MET A 144 2.94 11.62 5.64
C MET A 144 2.96 13.08 5.17
N LEU A 145 3.42 13.32 3.95
CA LEU A 145 3.27 14.61 3.27
C LEU A 145 1.80 14.92 3.01
N TYR A 146 1.03 13.91 2.64
CA TYR A 146 -0.41 13.97 2.41
C TYR A 146 -1.11 13.03 3.40
N PRO A 147 -1.67 13.52 4.52
CA PRO A 147 -2.45 12.71 5.45
C PRO A 147 -3.69 12.10 4.80
N PRO A 148 -4.29 11.03 5.37
CA PRO A 148 -5.45 10.33 4.81
C PRO A 148 -6.60 11.25 4.37
N SER A 149 -6.91 12.29 5.15
CA SER A 149 -7.97 13.24 4.83
C SER A 149 -7.66 14.11 3.60
N VAL A 150 -6.39 14.46 3.41
CA VAL A 150 -5.91 15.21 2.24
C VAL A 150 -5.95 14.32 1.01
N ILE A 151 -5.48 13.07 1.12
CA ILE A 151 -5.53 12.10 0.02
C ILE A 151 -6.97 11.90 -0.45
N LEU A 152 -7.90 11.61 0.48
CA LEU A 152 -9.30 11.37 0.14
C LEU A 152 -9.92 12.59 -0.58
N LYS A 153 -9.68 13.79 -0.05
CA LYS A 153 -10.20 15.03 -0.63
C LYS A 153 -9.66 15.25 -2.05
N GLU A 154 -8.36 15.06 -2.26
CA GLU A 154 -7.73 15.20 -3.57
C GLU A 154 -8.31 14.21 -4.59
N VAL A 155 -8.38 12.94 -4.21
CA VAL A 155 -8.91 11.88 -5.08
C VAL A 155 -10.35 12.17 -5.51
N GLN A 156 -11.20 12.62 -4.59
CA GLN A 156 -12.60 12.95 -4.86
C GLN A 156 -12.79 14.11 -5.85
N THR A 157 -11.74 14.88 -6.13
CA THR A 157 -11.84 15.99 -7.12
C THR A 157 -11.90 15.49 -8.56
N PHE A 158 -11.37 14.29 -8.85
CA PHE A 158 -11.25 13.81 -10.23
C PHE A 158 -11.66 12.36 -10.44
N LEU A 159 -11.71 11.53 -9.37
CA LEU A 159 -12.01 10.11 -9.48
C LEU A 159 -13.19 9.72 -8.57
N PRO A 160 -14.29 9.18 -9.11
CA PRO A 160 -15.33 8.61 -8.29
C PRO A 160 -14.83 7.36 -7.57
N LEU A 161 -15.04 7.31 -6.25
CA LEU A 161 -14.76 6.14 -5.43
C LEU A 161 -16.03 5.31 -5.24
N GLU A 162 -15.91 4.00 -5.34
CA GLU A 162 -16.98 3.05 -5.11
C GLU A 162 -16.80 2.38 -3.75
N ASP A 163 -17.92 1.87 -3.19
CA ASP A 163 -17.86 1.11 -1.95
C ASP A 163 -16.99 -0.14 -2.13
N GLY A 164 -16.00 -0.30 -1.26
CA GLY A 164 -15.01 -1.36 -1.31
C GLY A 164 -13.70 -0.97 -1.99
N ASP A 165 -13.60 0.18 -2.64
CA ASP A 165 -12.32 0.66 -3.18
C ASP A 165 -11.28 0.86 -2.08
N ILE A 166 -10.02 0.67 -2.44
CA ILE A 166 -8.91 0.76 -1.50
C ILE A 166 -8.00 1.93 -1.91
N ILE A 167 -7.53 2.67 -0.91
CA ILE A 167 -6.46 3.65 -1.07
C ILE A 167 -5.23 3.14 -0.32
N MET A 168 -4.12 2.93 -1.02
CA MET A 168 -2.79 2.71 -0.47
C MET A 168 -2.11 4.06 -0.29
N THR A 169 -1.66 4.37 0.94
CA THR A 169 -1.30 5.75 1.32
C THR A 169 0.17 6.09 1.15
N GLY A 170 0.97 5.19 0.62
CA GLY A 170 2.42 5.34 0.48
C GLY A 170 3.20 4.58 1.55
N THR A 171 4.46 4.33 1.26
CA THR A 171 5.36 3.52 2.07
C THR A 171 6.44 4.37 2.75
N PRO A 172 6.83 4.08 4.01
CA PRO A 172 8.01 4.66 4.63
C PRO A 172 9.30 4.02 4.08
N ALA A 173 10.46 4.53 4.49
CA ALA A 173 11.77 3.96 4.17
C ALA A 173 11.89 2.49 4.65
N GLY A 174 12.83 1.75 4.08
CA GLY A 174 13.11 0.34 4.39
C GLY A 174 12.58 -0.63 3.35
N VAL A 175 12.26 -0.16 2.13
CA VAL A 175 11.84 -1.00 1.01
C VAL A 175 12.99 -1.93 0.54
N GLY A 176 12.64 -3.03 -0.13
CA GLY A 176 13.66 -3.97 -0.61
C GLY A 176 13.08 -5.11 -1.44
N PRO A 177 13.94 -5.98 -1.99
CA PRO A 177 13.52 -7.17 -2.69
C PRO A 177 12.89 -8.18 -1.73
N ILE A 178 11.97 -8.97 -2.25
CA ILE A 178 11.35 -10.08 -1.53
C ILE A 178 12.26 -11.31 -1.70
N GLU A 179 12.77 -11.82 -0.59
CA GLU A 179 13.53 -13.06 -0.58
C GLU A 179 12.58 -14.27 -0.45
N LYS A 180 12.75 -15.25 -1.31
CA LYS A 180 11.96 -16.49 -1.28
C LYS A 180 12.15 -17.21 0.06
N GLY A 181 11.04 -17.63 0.67
CA GLY A 181 11.02 -18.31 1.96
C GLY A 181 10.96 -17.36 3.16
N ALA A 182 11.21 -16.07 2.98
CA ALA A 182 11.11 -15.10 4.06
C ALA A 182 9.66 -14.94 4.58
N THR A 183 9.52 -14.72 5.88
CA THR A 183 8.25 -14.51 6.56
C THR A 183 8.01 -13.03 6.79
N PHE A 184 6.99 -12.49 6.14
CA PHE A 184 6.57 -11.10 6.25
C PHE A 184 5.43 -10.99 7.28
N THR A 185 5.56 -10.12 8.27
CA THR A 185 4.50 -9.80 9.24
C THR A 185 4.22 -8.31 9.18
N GLY A 186 3.03 -7.95 8.69
CA GLY A 186 2.54 -6.58 8.63
C GLY A 186 1.53 -6.30 9.74
N ARG A 187 1.63 -5.12 10.38
CA ARG A 187 0.73 -4.69 11.45
C ARG A 187 0.29 -3.25 11.25
N ILE A 188 -0.95 -2.95 11.65
CA ILE A 188 -1.45 -1.59 11.83
C ILE A 188 -1.76 -1.37 13.30
N LEU A 189 -1.28 -0.27 13.83
CA LEU A 189 -1.40 0.13 15.23
C LEU A 189 -2.10 1.50 15.33
N ASP A 190 -2.84 1.71 16.41
CA ASP A 190 -3.35 3.01 16.86
C ASP A 190 -2.64 3.34 18.18
N GLY A 191 -1.60 4.16 18.08
CA GLY A 191 -0.60 4.28 19.15
C GLY A 191 0.12 2.95 19.40
N GLU A 192 -0.08 2.34 20.58
CA GLU A 192 0.48 1.02 20.93
C GLU A 192 -0.50 -0.13 20.71
N ARG A 193 -1.77 0.17 20.44
CA ARG A 193 -2.81 -0.84 20.26
C ARG A 193 -2.81 -1.41 18.84
N GLU A 194 -2.55 -2.71 18.71
CA GLU A 194 -2.70 -3.40 17.44
C GLU A 194 -4.18 -3.42 17.01
N LEU A 195 -4.44 -2.96 15.78
CA LEU A 195 -5.76 -2.99 15.15
C LEU A 195 -5.93 -4.23 14.30
N VAL A 196 -4.91 -4.56 13.51
CA VAL A 196 -4.88 -5.71 12.61
C VAL A 196 -3.46 -6.11 12.30
N SER A 197 -3.25 -7.42 12.11
CA SER A 197 -2.00 -8.00 11.62
C SER A 197 -2.26 -9.09 10.61
N ALA A 198 -1.25 -9.36 9.77
CA ALA A 198 -1.25 -10.48 8.84
C ALA A 198 0.18 -10.97 8.62
N GLN A 199 0.29 -12.25 8.23
CA GLN A 199 1.57 -12.89 7.95
C GLN A 199 1.54 -13.62 6.61
N TRP A 200 2.63 -13.54 5.87
CA TRP A 200 2.80 -14.22 4.58
C TRP A 200 4.20 -14.84 4.50
N ILE A 201 4.29 -15.98 3.84
CA ILE A 201 5.56 -16.59 3.46
C ILE A 201 5.76 -16.30 1.96
N ALA A 202 6.93 -15.82 1.61
CA ALA A 202 7.29 -15.51 0.21
C ALA A 202 7.62 -16.78 -0.59
N TYR A 203 7.08 -16.89 -1.81
CA TYR A 203 7.31 -18.00 -2.74
C TYR A 203 8.24 -17.64 -3.89
#